data_9c75b733a412b3489a27911cf358fff2
#
_entry.id   9c75b733a412b3489a27911cf358fff2
#
_cell.length_a   1.000
_cell.length_b   1.000
_cell.length_c   1.000
_cell.angle_alpha   90.00
_cell.angle_beta   90.00
_cell.angle_gamma   90.00
#
_symmetry.space_group_name_H-M   'P 1'
#
loop_
_entity.id
_entity.type
_entity.pdbx_description
1 polymer ?
#
loop_
_entity_poly.entity_id
_entity_poly.type
_entity_poly.pdbx_seq_one_letter_code
_entity_poly.pdbx_strand_id
1 'polypeptide(L)'
;MAEFKCYICSERAATGEKFTFTSNGAVHYDCFIAYKRKELGTQSAEQLSELAVILDAELSHLLNLLRVETHTEDGKKHLQTKYKEIEKAAGETTRLISALKK
;
A
#
# COMPACT_ATOMS: atom_id res chain seq x y z
N MET A 1 10.42 17.33 -2.91
CA MET A 1 9.54 16.17 -2.68
C MET A 1 10.23 14.92 -3.16
N ALA A 2 10.22 13.89 -2.34
CA ALA A 2 10.81 12.62 -2.74
C ALA A 2 9.94 11.95 -3.80
N GLU A 3 10.57 11.49 -4.86
CA GLU A 3 9.91 10.71 -5.88
C GLU A 3 10.37 9.27 -5.74
N PHE A 4 9.44 8.36 -5.90
CA PHE A 4 9.71 6.93 -5.82
C PHE A 4 9.42 6.28 -7.16
N LYS A 5 10.18 5.26 -7.48
CA LYS A 5 9.94 4.43 -8.65
C LYS A 5 9.56 3.03 -8.22
N CYS A 6 8.56 2.49 -8.87
CA CYS A 6 8.18 1.09 -8.67
C CYS A 6 9.32 0.17 -9.12
N TYR A 7 9.80 -0.69 -8.24
CA TYR A 7 10.93 -1.57 -8.61
C TYR A 7 10.53 -2.65 -9.61
N ILE A 8 9.24 -2.83 -9.87
CA ILE A 8 8.77 -3.83 -10.83
C ILE A 8 8.59 -3.23 -12.23
N CYS A 9 7.82 -2.15 -12.35
CA CYS A 9 7.55 -1.57 -13.67
C CYS A 9 8.46 -0.40 -14.04
N SER A 10 9.27 0.09 -13.10
CA SER A 10 10.19 1.22 -13.27
C SER A 10 9.49 2.56 -13.51
N GLU A 11 8.17 2.59 -13.43
CA GLU A 11 7.41 3.81 -13.54
C GLU A 11 7.33 4.52 -12.18
N ARG A 12 7.06 5.81 -12.22
CA ARG A 12 6.97 6.63 -11.03
C ARG A 12 5.79 6.19 -10.15
N ALA A 13 6.05 6.05 -8.85
CA ALA A 13 5.00 5.83 -7.84
C ALA A 13 4.71 7.19 -7.22
N ALA A 14 3.67 7.86 -7.72
CA ALA A 14 3.36 9.24 -7.35
C ALA A 14 2.33 9.30 -6.23
N THR A 15 2.36 10.41 -5.48
CA THR A 15 1.32 10.70 -4.49
C THR A 15 -0.05 10.71 -5.20
N GLY A 16 -1.01 10.00 -4.65
CA GLY A 16 -2.34 9.84 -5.24
C GLY A 16 -2.52 8.51 -5.94
N GLU A 17 -1.45 7.78 -6.17
CA GLU A 17 -1.52 6.42 -6.69
C GLU A 17 -1.43 5.42 -5.54
N LYS A 18 -2.00 4.24 -5.73
CA LYS A 18 -1.89 3.16 -4.74
C LYS A 18 -0.52 2.52 -4.88
N PHE A 19 0.31 2.71 -3.88
CA PHE A 19 1.62 2.06 -3.83
C PHE A 19 2.01 1.81 -2.38
N THR A 20 2.94 0.90 -2.19
CA THR A 20 3.42 0.53 -0.86
C THR A 20 4.93 0.32 -0.91
N PHE A 21 5.52 0.00 0.22
CA PHE A 21 6.97 -0.23 0.32
C PHE A 21 7.24 -1.65 0.79
N THR A 22 8.19 -2.29 0.13
CA THR A 22 8.70 -3.59 0.53
C THR A 22 10.18 -3.45 0.84
N SER A 23 10.82 -4.54 1.22
CA SER A 23 12.28 -4.56 1.41
C SER A 23 13.02 -4.23 0.11
N ASN A 24 12.38 -4.38 -1.05
CA ASN A 24 12.97 -4.07 -2.34
C ASN A 24 12.71 -2.63 -2.79
N GLY A 25 11.90 -1.89 -2.06
CA GLY A 25 11.59 -0.50 -2.35
C GLY A 25 10.11 -0.25 -2.61
N ALA A 26 9.81 0.89 -3.22
CA ALA A 26 8.45 1.28 -3.56
C ALA A 26 7.92 0.38 -4.68
N VAL A 27 6.63 0.09 -4.65
CA VAL A 27 5.98 -0.73 -5.66
C VAL A 27 4.51 -0.34 -5.76
N HIS A 28 4.00 -0.23 -6.99
CA HIS A 28 2.57 -0.03 -7.20
C HIS A 28 1.79 -1.23 -6.69
N TYR A 29 0.61 -0.98 -6.13
CA TYR A 29 -0.26 -2.04 -5.63
C TYR A 29 -0.50 -3.11 -6.71
N ASP A 30 -0.91 -2.69 -7.91
CA ASP A 30 -1.21 -3.62 -8.99
C ASP A 30 0.00 -4.45 -9.39
N CYS A 31 1.17 -3.83 -9.47
CA CYS A 31 2.42 -4.51 -9.81
C CYS A 31 2.77 -5.54 -8.75
N PHE A 32 2.64 -5.17 -7.48
CA PHE A 32 2.97 -6.04 -6.36
C PHE A 32 2.08 -7.28 -6.32
N ILE A 33 0.78 -7.09 -6.43
CA ILE A 33 -0.16 -8.21 -6.39
C ILE A 33 0.01 -9.12 -7.60
N ALA A 34 0.19 -8.55 -8.80
CA ALA A 34 0.43 -9.33 -10.01
C ALA A 34 1.70 -10.16 -9.90
N TYR A 35 2.76 -9.58 -9.36
CA TYR A 35 4.02 -10.29 -9.12
C TYR A 35 3.84 -11.46 -8.17
N LYS A 36 3.14 -11.24 -7.06
CA LYS A 36 2.91 -12.30 -6.07
C LYS A 36 2.03 -13.42 -6.64
N ARG A 37 1.03 -13.08 -7.43
CA ARG A 37 0.19 -14.10 -8.08
C ARG A 37 1.03 -14.99 -9.00
N LYS A 38 1.91 -14.39 -9.76
CA LYS A 38 2.79 -15.12 -10.65
C LYS A 38 3.77 -16.00 -9.88
N GLU A 39 4.34 -15.47 -8.80
CA GLU A 39 5.28 -16.20 -7.96
C GLU A 39 4.65 -17.39 -7.26
N LEU A 40 3.45 -17.19 -6.69
CA LEU A 40 2.78 -18.22 -5.91
C LEU A 40 2.01 -19.24 -6.76
N GLY A 41 1.61 -18.85 -7.97
CA GLY A 41 0.77 -19.69 -8.79
C GLY A 41 -0.57 -19.94 -8.12
N THR A 42 -0.97 -21.20 -7.97
CA THR A 42 -2.23 -21.55 -7.31
C THR A 42 -2.07 -21.74 -5.81
N GLN A 43 -0.85 -21.86 -5.32
CA GLN A 43 -0.62 -22.01 -3.88
C GLN A 43 -0.82 -20.68 -3.19
N SER A 44 -1.54 -20.70 -2.08
CA SER A 44 -1.85 -19.48 -1.31
C SER A 44 -2.65 -18.45 -2.10
N ALA A 45 -3.22 -18.81 -3.25
CA ALA A 45 -3.95 -17.86 -4.09
C ALA A 45 -5.15 -17.24 -3.35
N GLU A 46 -5.88 -18.05 -2.59
CA GLU A 46 -7.01 -17.56 -1.81
C GLU A 46 -6.55 -16.60 -0.73
N GLN A 47 -5.50 -16.96 0.01
CA GLN A 47 -4.94 -16.12 1.06
C GLN A 47 -4.41 -14.81 0.48
N LEU A 48 -3.73 -14.87 -0.66
CA LEU A 48 -3.26 -13.67 -1.34
C LEU A 48 -4.42 -12.77 -1.74
N SER A 49 -5.50 -13.34 -2.26
CA SER A 49 -6.68 -12.57 -2.65
C SER A 49 -7.30 -11.85 -1.46
N GLU A 50 -7.40 -12.52 -0.33
CA GLU A 50 -7.94 -11.91 0.89
C GLU A 50 -7.07 -10.75 1.37
N LEU A 51 -5.76 -10.97 1.45
CA LEU A 51 -4.82 -9.93 1.88
C LEU A 51 -4.77 -8.78 0.87
N ALA A 52 -4.90 -9.07 -0.41
CA ALA A 52 -4.91 -8.04 -1.45
C ALA A 52 -6.12 -7.11 -1.29
N VAL A 53 -7.29 -7.67 -0.96
CA VAL A 53 -8.49 -6.85 -0.71
C VAL A 53 -8.28 -5.96 0.51
N ILE A 54 -7.68 -6.51 1.57
CA ILE A 54 -7.39 -5.73 2.77
C ILE A 54 -6.42 -4.58 2.45
N LEU A 55 -5.35 -4.88 1.74
CA LEU A 55 -4.38 -3.86 1.37
C LEU A 55 -5.00 -2.79 0.48
N ASP A 56 -5.82 -3.19 -0.49
CA ASP A 56 -6.52 -2.23 -1.35
C ASP A 56 -7.40 -1.28 -0.54
N ALA A 57 -8.14 -1.81 0.42
CA ALA A 57 -8.98 -1.00 1.30
C ALA A 57 -8.14 -0.01 2.11
N GLU A 58 -7.00 -0.45 2.64
CA GLU A 58 -6.12 0.40 3.42
C GLU A 58 -5.50 1.52 2.57
N LEU A 59 -5.03 1.17 1.37
CA LEU A 59 -4.45 2.17 0.47
C LEU A 59 -5.50 3.15 -0.04
N SER A 60 -6.72 2.67 -0.30
CA SER A 60 -7.83 3.54 -0.68
C SER A 60 -8.17 4.52 0.44
N HIS A 61 -8.11 4.06 1.69
CA HIS A 61 -8.35 4.92 2.85
C HIS A 61 -7.29 6.02 2.92
N LEU A 62 -6.01 5.67 2.70
CA LEU A 62 -4.94 6.68 2.67
C LEU A 62 -5.20 7.74 1.61
N LEU A 63 -5.61 7.33 0.41
CA LEU A 63 -5.91 8.28 -0.66
C LEU A 63 -7.08 9.18 -0.30
N ASN A 64 -8.09 8.63 0.37
CA ASN A 64 -9.24 9.43 0.81
C ASN A 64 -8.83 10.46 1.87
N LEU A 65 -7.92 10.08 2.78
CA LEU A 65 -7.42 11.01 3.79
C LEU A 65 -6.65 12.17 3.17
N LEU A 66 -5.97 11.95 2.06
CA LEU A 66 -5.24 13.01 1.35
C LEU A 66 -6.18 14.09 0.79
N ARG A 67 -7.46 13.77 0.62
CA ARG A 67 -8.47 14.71 0.12
C ARG A 67 -9.18 15.49 1.22
N VAL A 68 -8.94 15.12 2.49
CA VAL A 68 -9.59 15.79 3.61
C VAL A 68 -8.97 17.16 3.81
N GLU A 69 -9.82 18.19 3.87
CA GLU A 69 -9.39 19.53 4.16
C GLU A 69 -9.56 19.82 5.65
N THR A 70 -8.55 20.40 6.27
CA THR A 70 -8.61 20.77 7.68
C THR A 70 -8.34 22.25 7.83
N HIS A 71 -9.05 22.89 8.75
CA HIS A 71 -8.97 24.34 8.96
C HIS A 71 -8.48 24.71 10.36
N THR A 72 -8.28 23.73 11.23
CA THR A 72 -7.79 23.97 12.60
C THR A 72 -6.49 23.21 12.82
N GLU A 73 -5.70 23.68 13.80
CA GLU A 73 -4.46 22.98 14.17
C GLU A 73 -4.76 21.59 14.71
N ASP A 74 -5.79 21.47 15.55
CA ASP A 74 -6.17 20.16 16.10
C ASP A 74 -6.65 19.22 15.01
N GLY A 75 -7.42 19.71 14.04
CA GLY A 75 -7.86 18.92 12.90
C GLY A 75 -6.68 18.38 12.10
N LYS A 76 -5.68 19.20 11.85
CA LYS A 76 -4.47 18.78 11.14
C LYS A 76 -3.72 17.68 11.89
N LYS A 77 -3.60 17.83 13.21
CA LYS A 77 -2.95 16.83 14.05
C LYS A 77 -3.68 15.51 14.01
N HIS A 78 -5.01 15.54 14.11
CA HIS A 78 -5.82 14.33 14.04
C HIS A 78 -5.68 13.64 12.68
N LEU A 79 -5.71 14.42 11.60
CA LEU A 79 -5.55 13.87 10.26
C LEU A 79 -4.18 13.17 10.10
N GLN A 80 -3.11 13.82 10.57
CA GLN A 80 -1.78 13.25 10.50
C GLN A 80 -1.67 11.96 11.31
N THR A 81 -2.26 11.94 12.50
CA THR A 81 -2.26 10.74 13.36
C THR A 81 -2.97 9.58 12.67
N LYS A 82 -4.16 9.84 12.12
CA LYS A 82 -4.93 8.81 11.40
C LYS A 82 -4.20 8.32 10.16
N TYR A 83 -3.60 9.23 9.42
CA TYR A 83 -2.82 8.86 8.25
C TYR A 83 -1.68 7.90 8.61
N LYS A 84 -0.93 8.21 9.67
CA LYS A 84 0.16 7.35 10.11
C LYS A 84 -0.32 5.99 10.58
N GLU A 85 -1.46 5.93 11.26
CA GLU A 85 -2.04 4.66 11.70
C GLU A 85 -2.41 3.76 10.52
N ILE A 86 -3.04 4.33 9.49
CA ILE A 86 -3.43 3.57 8.31
C ILE A 86 -2.18 3.17 7.50
N GLU A 87 -1.21 4.07 7.40
CA GLU A 87 0.05 3.78 6.71
C GLU A 87 0.77 2.59 7.37
N LYS A 88 0.78 2.57 8.70
CA LYS A 88 1.37 1.45 9.45
C LYS A 88 0.61 0.16 9.19
N ALA A 89 -0.73 0.21 9.20
CA ALA A 89 -1.56 -0.95 8.92
C ALA A 89 -1.29 -1.50 7.52
N ALA A 90 -1.21 -0.63 6.52
CA ALA A 90 -0.90 -1.03 5.14
C ALA A 90 0.49 -1.66 5.05
N GLY A 91 1.46 -1.13 5.79
CA GLY A 91 2.81 -1.70 5.85
C GLY A 91 2.82 -3.11 6.44
N GLU A 92 2.03 -3.33 7.47
CA GLU A 92 1.88 -4.66 8.07
C GLU A 92 1.26 -5.65 7.09
N THR A 93 0.20 -5.25 6.39
CA THR A 93 -0.45 -6.09 5.40
C THR A 93 0.53 -6.41 4.25
N THR A 94 1.31 -5.43 3.82
CA THR A 94 2.33 -5.63 2.79
C THR A 94 3.35 -6.68 3.23
N ARG A 95 3.78 -6.64 4.49
CA ARG A 95 4.71 -7.65 5.02
C ARG A 95 4.09 -9.04 5.03
N LEU A 96 2.81 -9.15 5.40
CA LEU A 96 2.10 -10.43 5.38
C LEU A 96 2.05 -11.00 3.97
N ILE A 97 1.76 -10.18 2.98
CA ILE A 97 1.75 -10.62 1.58
C ILE A 97 3.16 -11.04 1.14
N SER A 98 4.17 -10.25 1.49
CA SER A 98 5.56 -10.56 1.12
C SER A 98 6.03 -11.87 1.73
N ALA A 99 5.49 -12.25 2.88
CA ALA A 99 5.85 -13.48 3.57
C ALA A 99 5.19 -14.73 2.99
N LEU A 100 4.18 -14.59 2.12
CA LEU A 100 3.54 -15.74 1.49
C LEU A 100 4.52 -16.46 0.58
N LYS A 101 4.58 -17.76 0.70
CA LYS A 101 5.49 -18.62 -0.09
C LYS A 101 4.77 -19.85 -0.58
N LYS A 102 5.31 -20.41 -1.64
CA LYS A 102 4.83 -21.71 -2.13
C LYS A 102 5.05 -22.81 -1.11
#